data_5ac4b1d1b194224453551da0b1a34666
#
_entry.id   5ac4b1d1b194224453551da0b1a34666
#
_cell.length_a   1.000
_cell.length_b   1.000
_cell.length_c   1.000
_cell.angle_alpha   90.00
_cell.angle_beta   90.00
_cell.angle_gamma   90.00
#
_symmetry.space_group_name_H-M   'P 1'
#
loop_
_entity.id
_entity.type
_entity.pdbx_description
1 polymer ?
#
loop_
_entity_poly.entity_id
_entity_poly.type
_entity_poly.pdbx_seq_one_letter_code
_entity_poly.pdbx_strand_id
1 'polypeptide(L)'
;TNIDGVEIGDPTETALINLGSSLGLDPEEVRVKYPRESENPFDSDRKMMATKHSLNGVPTMIVKGAVDVLLNRTDWVEMKGETHEITEETRRVIEEQNQKYSREGLRVLAFAYKEVSDETELTLEDEDHLIFLGLIAMMDPPREESKAAVEECKCAGIRPIMITGDHKVTAAAIAKRIGILENESEACEGAEIDKMSDEE
;
A
#
# COMPACT_ATOMS: atom_id res chain seq x y z
N THR A 1 -13.61 8.58 -3.91
CA THR A 1 -14.52 9.73 -3.66
C THR A 1 -15.71 9.21 -2.87
N ASN A 2 -16.04 9.86 -1.76
CA ASN A 2 -17.25 9.56 -1.01
C ASN A 2 -18.37 10.49 -1.52
N ILE A 3 -19.40 9.94 -2.14
CA ILE A 3 -20.57 10.69 -2.62
C ILE A 3 -21.79 10.13 -1.89
N ASP A 4 -22.47 10.95 -1.11
CA ASP A 4 -23.68 10.59 -0.32
C ASP A 4 -23.48 9.36 0.61
N GLY A 5 -22.29 9.21 1.18
CA GLY A 5 -21.95 8.09 2.05
C GLY A 5 -21.57 6.79 1.32
N VAL A 6 -21.52 6.83 -0.03
CA VAL A 6 -21.07 5.70 -0.84
C VAL A 6 -19.62 5.89 -1.24
N GLU A 7 -18.76 4.95 -0.86
CA GLU A 7 -17.36 4.93 -1.25
C GLU A 7 -17.23 4.48 -2.72
N ILE A 8 -16.76 5.40 -3.57
CA ILE A 8 -16.51 5.12 -4.98
C ILE A 8 -15.02 5.31 -5.27
N GLY A 9 -14.33 4.25 -5.66
CA GLY A 9 -12.91 4.29 -6.03
C GLY A 9 -12.19 2.98 -5.73
N ASP A 10 -10.89 3.00 -5.98
CA ASP A 10 -10.00 1.90 -5.60
C ASP A 10 -9.98 1.75 -4.06
N PRO A 11 -10.06 0.52 -3.52
CA PRO A 11 -10.06 0.29 -2.07
C PRO A 11 -8.84 0.89 -1.36
N THR A 12 -7.68 0.90 -2.01
CA THR A 12 -6.44 1.48 -1.47
C THR A 12 -6.58 2.99 -1.28
N GLU A 13 -7.15 3.69 -2.28
CA GLU A 13 -7.39 5.13 -2.21
C GLU A 13 -8.43 5.48 -1.15
N THR A 14 -9.48 4.69 -1.06
CA THR A 14 -10.54 4.87 -0.08
C THR A 14 -10.02 4.69 1.35
N ALA A 15 -9.16 3.69 1.57
CA ALA A 15 -8.52 3.45 2.87
C ALA A 15 -7.67 4.64 3.33
N LEU A 16 -6.94 5.29 2.42
CA LEU A 16 -6.15 6.50 2.73
C LEU A 16 -7.04 7.70 3.11
N ILE A 17 -8.16 7.88 2.41
CA ILE A 17 -9.13 8.93 2.75
C ILE A 17 -9.75 8.68 4.11
N ASN A 18 -10.15 7.43 4.41
CA ASN A 18 -10.71 7.04 5.69
C ASN A 18 -9.72 7.22 6.84
N LEU A 19 -8.43 6.93 6.60
CA LEU A 19 -7.37 7.22 7.57
C LEU A 19 -7.29 8.73 7.84
N GLY A 20 -7.27 9.58 6.82
CA GLY A 20 -7.28 11.03 6.97
C GLY A 20 -8.48 11.51 7.78
N SER A 21 -9.67 11.03 7.46
CA SER A 21 -10.90 11.36 8.18
C SER A 21 -10.86 10.93 9.65
N SER A 22 -10.29 9.77 9.95
CA SER A 22 -10.13 9.28 11.33
C SER A 22 -9.16 10.13 12.15
N LEU A 23 -8.25 10.83 11.49
CA LEU A 23 -7.33 11.81 12.08
C LEU A 23 -7.91 13.23 12.16
N GLY A 24 -9.19 13.39 11.79
CA GLY A 24 -9.90 14.68 11.86
C GLY A 24 -9.69 15.58 10.65
N LEU A 25 -9.18 15.05 9.53
CA LEU A 25 -9.06 15.79 8.29
C LEU A 25 -10.34 15.62 7.46
N ASP A 26 -10.91 16.73 6.99
CA ASP A 26 -12.00 16.71 6.01
C ASP A 26 -11.39 16.64 4.60
N PRO A 27 -11.65 15.58 3.82
CA PRO A 27 -11.08 15.42 2.48
C PRO A 27 -11.48 16.52 1.51
N GLU A 28 -12.68 17.10 1.63
CA GLU A 28 -13.13 18.18 0.77
C GLU A 28 -12.43 19.50 1.12
N GLU A 29 -12.28 19.81 2.42
CA GLU A 29 -11.52 20.98 2.87
C GLU A 29 -10.05 20.89 2.43
N VAL A 30 -9.44 19.70 2.54
CA VAL A 30 -8.06 19.47 2.12
C VAL A 30 -7.90 19.67 0.61
N ARG A 31 -8.84 19.18 -0.22
CA ARG A 31 -8.80 19.36 -1.68
C ARG A 31 -8.98 20.83 -2.09
N VAL A 32 -9.83 21.56 -1.39
CA VAL A 32 -10.02 22.99 -1.64
C VAL A 32 -8.78 23.79 -1.24
N LYS A 33 -8.18 23.45 -0.11
CA LYS A 33 -7.00 24.15 0.42
C LYS A 33 -5.73 23.86 -0.36
N TYR A 34 -5.58 22.64 -0.84
CA TYR A 34 -4.39 22.15 -1.55
C TYR A 34 -4.81 21.48 -2.87
N PRO A 35 -5.30 22.26 -3.87
CA PRO A 35 -5.72 21.70 -5.14
C PRO A 35 -4.56 21.01 -5.84
N ARG A 36 -4.87 19.97 -6.60
CA ARG A 36 -3.90 19.29 -7.46
C ARG A 36 -3.61 20.17 -8.68
N GLU A 37 -2.36 20.49 -8.90
CA GLU A 37 -1.90 21.32 -10.01
C GLU A 37 -1.42 20.48 -11.19
N SER A 38 -0.73 19.37 -10.92
CA SER A 38 -0.20 18.44 -11.91
C SER A 38 -0.10 17.05 -11.33
N GLU A 39 -0.05 16.02 -12.19
CA GLU A 39 0.17 14.64 -11.76
C GLU A 39 0.93 13.81 -12.79
N ASN A 40 1.73 12.87 -12.28
CA ASN A 40 2.18 11.69 -13.00
C ASN A 40 1.31 10.52 -12.51
N PRO A 41 0.36 10.01 -13.31
CA PRO A 41 -0.56 8.97 -12.89
C PRO A 41 0.17 7.69 -12.46
N PHE A 42 -0.52 6.83 -11.72
CA PHE A 42 0.00 5.52 -11.37
C PHE A 42 0.32 4.71 -12.63
N ASP A 43 1.49 4.12 -12.63
CA ASP A 43 1.94 3.21 -13.67
C ASP A 43 2.42 1.91 -13.03
N SER A 44 1.98 0.76 -13.57
CA SER A 44 2.25 -0.57 -13.00
C SER A 44 3.71 -1.00 -13.12
N ASP A 45 4.43 -0.53 -14.14
CA ASP A 45 5.85 -0.84 -14.31
C ASP A 45 6.70 0.03 -13.39
N ARG A 46 6.28 1.27 -13.21
CA ARG A 46 6.89 2.25 -12.31
C ARG A 46 6.49 2.05 -10.86
N LYS A 47 5.33 1.43 -10.59
CA LYS A 47 4.74 1.11 -9.27
C LYS A 47 4.60 2.32 -8.33
N MET A 48 4.44 3.51 -8.87
CA MET A 48 4.31 4.75 -8.12
C MET A 48 3.49 5.78 -8.89
N MET A 49 3.05 6.82 -8.21
CA MET A 49 2.44 8.01 -8.76
C MET A 49 2.92 9.25 -8.00
N ALA A 50 2.87 10.40 -8.65
CA ALA A 50 3.20 11.68 -8.06
C ALA A 50 2.11 12.72 -8.34
N THR A 51 1.91 13.63 -7.39
CA THR A 51 0.99 14.77 -7.54
C THR A 51 1.67 16.04 -7.06
N LYS A 52 1.45 17.16 -7.76
CA LYS A 52 1.95 18.48 -7.37
C LYS A 52 0.85 19.29 -6.72
N HIS A 53 1.21 19.94 -5.63
CA HIS A 53 0.36 20.83 -4.86
C HIS A 53 1.16 22.01 -4.34
N SER A 54 0.52 23.15 -4.09
CA SER A 54 1.13 24.23 -3.32
C SER A 54 0.84 24.04 -1.83
N LEU A 55 1.81 23.52 -1.07
CA LEU A 55 1.68 23.32 0.37
C LEU A 55 2.19 24.54 1.12
N ASN A 56 1.26 25.33 1.68
CA ASN A 56 1.57 26.58 2.39
C ASN A 56 2.43 27.57 1.56
N GLY A 57 2.18 27.60 0.24
CA GLY A 57 2.90 28.46 -0.71
C GLY A 57 4.20 27.88 -1.25
N VAL A 58 4.53 26.64 -0.91
CA VAL A 58 5.71 25.94 -1.44
C VAL A 58 5.23 24.87 -2.43
N PRO A 59 5.61 24.95 -3.72
CA PRO A 59 5.31 23.92 -4.70
C PRO A 59 5.96 22.60 -4.31
N THR A 60 5.12 21.61 -4.02
CA THR A 60 5.56 20.34 -3.46
C THR A 60 4.98 19.19 -4.27
N MET A 61 5.85 18.29 -4.70
CA MET A 61 5.47 17.01 -5.26
C MET A 61 5.34 15.99 -4.12
N ILE A 62 4.19 15.33 -4.05
CA ILE A 62 3.93 14.20 -3.15
C ILE A 62 3.92 12.93 -3.98
N VAL A 63 4.67 11.94 -3.52
CA VAL A 63 4.82 10.65 -4.20
C VAL A 63 4.36 9.53 -3.29
N LYS A 64 3.62 8.57 -3.86
CA LYS A 64 3.27 7.31 -3.19
C LYS A 64 3.52 6.13 -4.09
N GLY A 65 3.94 5.01 -3.53
CA GLY A 65 4.22 3.82 -4.32
C GLY A 65 4.76 2.64 -3.51
N ALA A 66 5.30 1.67 -4.23
CA ALA A 66 5.93 0.51 -3.63
C ALA A 66 7.18 0.92 -2.83
N VAL A 67 7.39 0.28 -1.68
CA VAL A 67 8.45 0.66 -0.73
C VAL A 67 9.84 0.55 -1.35
N ASP A 68 10.11 -0.54 -2.05
CA ASP A 68 11.37 -0.81 -2.74
C ASP A 68 11.68 0.23 -3.81
N VAL A 69 10.66 0.65 -4.56
CA VAL A 69 10.81 1.65 -5.62
C VAL A 69 11.10 3.03 -5.03
N LEU A 70 10.32 3.47 -4.04
CA LEU A 70 10.51 4.79 -3.44
C LEU A 70 11.85 4.88 -2.70
N LEU A 71 12.25 3.86 -1.96
CA LEU A 71 13.53 3.86 -1.25
C LEU A 71 14.72 4.04 -2.20
N ASN A 72 14.68 3.43 -3.38
CA ASN A 72 15.74 3.58 -4.38
C ASN A 72 15.84 5.00 -4.98
N ARG A 73 14.79 5.82 -4.83
CA ARG A 73 14.70 7.20 -5.33
C ARG A 73 14.81 8.25 -4.21
N THR A 74 15.15 7.81 -3.01
CA THR A 74 15.15 8.63 -1.79
C THR A 74 16.56 8.88 -1.30
N ASP A 75 16.92 10.13 -1.11
CA ASP A 75 18.21 10.55 -0.53
C ASP A 75 18.07 11.03 0.91
N TRP A 76 16.88 11.42 1.32
CA TRP A 76 16.60 12.05 2.60
C TRP A 76 15.42 11.38 3.31
N VAL A 77 15.38 11.50 4.62
CA VAL A 77 14.25 11.03 5.46
C VAL A 77 13.84 12.14 6.42
N GLU A 78 12.54 12.32 6.57
CA GLU A 78 12.00 13.21 7.58
C GLU A 78 11.82 12.46 8.90
N MET A 79 12.43 12.95 9.96
CA MET A 79 12.32 12.43 11.31
C MET A 79 12.05 13.56 12.30
N LYS A 80 10.91 13.52 12.98
CA LYS A 80 10.53 14.51 14.02
C LYS A 80 10.54 15.97 13.54
N GLY A 81 10.21 16.19 12.27
CA GLY A 81 10.14 17.52 11.66
C GLY A 81 11.50 18.04 11.15
N GLU A 82 12.52 17.20 11.12
CA GLU A 82 13.84 17.53 10.55
C GLU A 82 14.19 16.55 9.44
N THR A 83 14.80 17.07 8.38
CA THR A 83 15.26 16.26 7.24
C THR A 83 16.71 15.84 7.44
N HIS A 84 16.98 14.54 7.34
CA HIS A 84 18.30 13.94 7.47
C HIS A 84 18.64 13.15 6.20
N GLU A 85 19.91 13.02 5.89
CA GLU A 85 20.36 12.12 4.83
C GLU A 85 20.02 10.68 5.20
N ILE A 86 19.45 9.91 4.25
CA ILE A 86 19.08 8.53 4.50
C ILE A 86 20.33 7.64 4.54
N THR A 87 20.50 6.92 5.64
CA THR A 87 21.62 5.98 5.82
C THR A 87 21.21 4.55 5.46
N GLU A 88 22.21 3.69 5.21
CA GLU A 88 21.96 2.25 5.02
C GLU A 88 21.22 1.60 6.21
N GLU A 89 21.52 2.07 7.42
CA GLU A 89 20.81 1.62 8.62
C GLU A 89 19.33 2.01 8.57
N THR A 90 19.03 3.25 8.18
CA THR A 90 17.66 3.74 8.05
C THR A 90 16.91 2.97 6.95
N ARG A 91 17.56 2.72 5.80
CA ARG A 91 16.98 1.90 4.72
C ARG A 91 16.62 0.51 5.23
N ARG A 92 17.55 -0.14 5.90
CA ARG A 92 17.33 -1.48 6.48
C ARG A 92 16.15 -1.50 7.45
N VAL A 93 16.04 -0.53 8.35
CA VAL A 93 14.92 -0.44 9.30
C VAL A 93 13.58 -0.29 8.58
N ILE A 94 13.51 0.53 7.52
CA ILE A 94 12.29 0.70 6.73
C ILE A 94 11.92 -0.60 6.01
N GLU A 95 12.89 -1.29 5.41
CA GLU A 95 12.68 -2.57 4.74
C GLU A 95 12.24 -3.67 5.70
N GLU A 96 12.86 -3.77 6.87
CA GLU A 96 12.46 -4.71 7.92
C GLU A 96 11.02 -4.46 8.39
N GLN A 97 10.63 -3.18 8.54
CA GLN A 97 9.27 -2.82 8.90
C GLN A 97 8.27 -3.15 7.79
N ASN A 98 8.63 -2.91 6.52
CA ASN A 98 7.83 -3.31 5.37
C ASN A 98 7.63 -4.83 5.35
N GLN A 99 8.69 -5.60 5.51
CA GLN A 99 8.62 -7.08 5.56
C GLN A 99 7.75 -7.57 6.72
N LYS A 100 7.85 -6.93 7.89
CA LYS A 100 7.01 -7.27 9.05
C LYS A 100 5.53 -7.09 8.71
N TYR A 101 5.14 -5.93 8.20
CA TYR A 101 3.75 -5.66 7.81
C TYR A 101 3.26 -6.59 6.70
N SER A 102 4.10 -6.87 5.71
CA SER A 102 3.77 -7.81 4.63
C SER A 102 3.53 -9.23 5.15
N ARG A 103 4.32 -9.71 6.14
CA ARG A 103 4.10 -11.00 6.81
C ARG A 103 2.78 -11.06 7.60
N GLU A 104 2.29 -9.91 8.05
CA GLU A 104 0.99 -9.79 8.70
C GLU A 104 -0.17 -9.71 7.69
N GLY A 105 0.11 -9.81 6.39
CA GLY A 105 -0.89 -9.74 5.31
C GLY A 105 -1.33 -8.31 4.99
N LEU A 106 -0.55 -7.32 5.37
CA LEU A 106 -0.87 -5.92 5.09
C LEU A 106 -0.28 -5.48 3.76
N ARG A 107 -1.04 -4.70 3.00
CA ARG A 107 -0.52 -3.93 1.87
C ARG A 107 0.19 -2.69 2.41
N VAL A 108 1.43 -2.48 2.00
CA VAL A 108 2.24 -1.35 2.46
C VAL A 108 2.50 -0.39 1.31
N LEU A 109 2.24 0.88 1.54
CA LEU A 109 2.62 1.97 0.66
C LEU A 109 3.64 2.87 1.35
N ALA A 110 4.65 3.27 0.59
CA ALA A 110 5.59 4.31 0.97
C ALA A 110 5.12 5.68 0.48
N PHE A 111 5.45 6.70 1.23
CA PHE A 111 5.19 8.10 0.93
C PHE A 111 6.48 8.89 1.01
N ALA A 112 6.67 9.78 0.03
CA ALA A 112 7.80 10.68 -0.04
C ALA A 112 7.34 12.03 -0.63
N TYR A 113 8.17 13.05 -0.52
CA TYR A 113 7.92 14.34 -1.12
C TYR A 113 9.22 15.00 -1.60
N LYS A 114 9.06 16.05 -2.37
CA LYS A 114 10.14 16.93 -2.83
C LYS A 114 9.59 18.30 -3.16
N GLU A 115 10.29 19.36 -2.80
CA GLU A 115 10.01 20.70 -3.32
C GLU A 115 10.41 20.77 -4.80
N VAL A 116 9.54 21.31 -5.62
CA VAL A 116 9.70 21.37 -7.07
C VAL A 116 9.53 22.81 -7.58
N SER A 117 9.87 23.04 -8.85
CA SER A 117 9.63 24.34 -9.47
C SER A 117 8.14 24.64 -9.61
N ASP A 118 7.76 25.90 -9.41
CA ASP A 118 6.38 26.36 -9.61
C ASP A 118 6.00 26.45 -11.10
N GLU A 119 6.98 26.72 -11.96
CA GLU A 119 6.77 27.08 -13.36
C GLU A 119 6.56 25.90 -14.32
N THR A 120 6.72 24.65 -13.84
CA THR A 120 6.70 23.47 -14.71
C THR A 120 5.68 22.41 -14.27
N GLU A 121 5.08 21.73 -15.25
CA GLU A 121 4.37 20.46 -15.00
C GLU A 121 5.36 19.40 -14.51
N LEU A 122 4.86 18.43 -13.74
CA LEU A 122 5.67 17.30 -13.28
C LEU A 122 6.16 16.47 -14.46
N THR A 123 7.42 16.11 -14.42
CA THR A 123 8.04 15.15 -15.32
C THR A 123 8.46 13.89 -14.56
N LEU A 124 8.78 12.81 -15.28
CA LEU A 124 9.27 11.59 -14.63
C LEU A 124 10.66 11.77 -14.01
N GLU A 125 11.42 12.75 -14.47
CA GLU A 125 12.74 13.08 -13.94
C GLU A 125 12.66 13.76 -12.56
N ASP A 126 11.51 14.36 -12.22
CA ASP A 126 11.29 14.96 -10.91
C ASP A 126 11.18 13.92 -9.80
N GLU A 127 10.79 12.68 -10.14
CA GLU A 127 10.52 11.58 -9.21
C GLU A 127 11.78 10.92 -8.62
N ASP A 128 12.86 11.69 -8.47
CA ASP A 128 14.12 11.26 -7.88
C ASP A 128 14.60 12.26 -6.83
N HIS A 129 15.56 11.87 -6.00
CA HIS A 129 16.07 12.70 -4.91
C HIS A 129 14.98 13.10 -3.91
N LEU A 130 14.16 12.14 -3.51
CA LEU A 130 12.99 12.33 -2.66
C LEU A 130 13.36 12.39 -1.18
N ILE A 131 12.47 12.98 -0.39
CA ILE A 131 12.47 12.95 1.07
C ILE A 131 11.42 11.93 1.53
N PHE A 132 11.85 10.86 2.16
CA PHE A 132 10.97 9.81 2.66
C PHE A 132 10.18 10.29 3.87
N LEU A 133 8.85 10.12 3.84
CA LEU A 133 7.94 10.50 4.92
C LEU A 133 7.58 9.33 5.83
N GLY A 134 7.35 8.16 5.25
CA GLY A 134 6.90 7.00 6.04
C GLY A 134 6.15 5.95 5.25
N LEU A 135 5.64 4.98 6.00
CA LEU A 135 4.85 3.86 5.51
C LEU A 135 3.41 3.96 6.02
N ILE A 136 2.46 3.63 5.16
CA ILE A 136 1.09 3.34 5.56
C ILE A 136 0.81 1.88 5.22
N ALA A 137 0.48 1.10 6.24
CA ALA A 137 0.08 -0.28 6.09
C ALA A 137 -1.44 -0.38 6.19
N MET A 138 -2.06 -1.06 5.24
CA MET A 138 -3.50 -1.22 5.17
C MET A 138 -3.87 -2.68 5.00
N MET A 139 -5.01 -3.05 5.54
CA MET A 139 -5.57 -4.37 5.40
C MET A 139 -6.76 -4.28 4.46
N ASP A 140 -6.82 -5.19 3.49
CA ASP A 140 -8.06 -5.51 2.80
C ASP A 140 -8.76 -6.59 3.64
N PRO A 141 -9.73 -6.23 4.51
CA PRO A 141 -10.34 -7.21 5.37
C PRO A 141 -11.14 -8.18 4.50
N PRO A 142 -10.95 -9.50 4.68
CA PRO A 142 -11.86 -10.45 4.05
C PRO A 142 -13.29 -10.12 4.48
N ARG A 143 -14.23 -10.25 3.54
CA ARG A 143 -15.64 -10.00 3.83
C ARG A 143 -16.10 -10.90 4.99
N GLU A 144 -16.89 -10.35 5.89
CA GLU A 144 -17.37 -11.12 7.05
C GLU A 144 -18.12 -12.40 6.63
N GLU A 145 -18.87 -12.31 5.52
CA GLU A 145 -19.59 -13.44 4.95
C GLU A 145 -18.65 -14.57 4.50
N SER A 146 -17.42 -14.26 4.12
CA SER A 146 -16.45 -15.27 3.67
C SER A 146 -16.08 -16.24 4.78
N LYS A 147 -15.93 -15.75 6.02
CA LYS A 147 -15.64 -16.60 7.17
C LYS A 147 -16.81 -17.54 7.48
N ALA A 148 -18.04 -17.02 7.49
CA ALA A 148 -19.24 -17.80 7.71
C ALA A 148 -19.42 -18.88 6.63
N ALA A 149 -19.22 -18.52 5.35
CA ALA A 149 -19.32 -19.46 4.23
C ALA A 149 -18.25 -20.58 4.30
N VAL A 150 -17.01 -20.26 4.71
CA VAL A 150 -15.96 -21.27 4.93
C VAL A 150 -16.36 -22.25 6.04
N GLU A 151 -16.96 -21.75 7.11
CA GLU A 151 -17.41 -22.59 8.24
C GLU A 151 -18.57 -23.49 7.83
N GLU A 152 -19.55 -22.99 7.08
CA GLU A 152 -20.62 -23.79 6.50
C GLU A 152 -20.10 -24.89 5.56
N CYS A 153 -19.14 -24.57 4.68
CA CYS A 153 -18.49 -25.56 3.81
C CYS A 153 -17.84 -26.68 4.63
N LYS A 154 -17.09 -26.33 5.67
CA LYS A 154 -16.45 -27.32 6.55
C LYS A 154 -17.47 -28.20 7.26
N CYS A 155 -18.55 -27.63 7.78
CA CYS A 155 -19.63 -28.36 8.41
C CYS A 155 -20.34 -29.34 7.43
N ALA A 156 -20.43 -28.97 6.15
CA ALA A 156 -20.98 -29.81 5.09
C ALA A 156 -19.98 -30.86 4.55
N GLY A 157 -18.75 -30.93 5.09
CA GLY A 157 -17.69 -31.81 4.61
C GLY A 157 -17.02 -31.37 3.31
N ILE A 158 -17.22 -30.12 2.92
CA ILE A 158 -16.59 -29.51 1.75
C ILE A 158 -15.29 -28.86 2.18
N ARG A 159 -14.20 -29.15 1.48
CA ARG A 159 -12.89 -28.51 1.70
C ARG A 159 -12.77 -27.26 0.84
N PRO A 160 -12.83 -26.04 1.41
CA PRO A 160 -12.61 -24.81 0.65
C PRO A 160 -11.11 -24.65 0.34
N ILE A 161 -10.82 -24.16 -0.87
CA ILE A 161 -9.47 -23.87 -1.33
C ILE A 161 -9.45 -22.41 -1.80
N MET A 162 -8.42 -21.66 -1.35
CA MET A 162 -8.20 -20.29 -1.82
C MET A 162 -7.15 -20.28 -2.93
N ILE A 163 -7.53 -19.73 -4.08
CA ILE A 163 -6.64 -19.50 -5.22
C ILE A 163 -6.57 -17.99 -5.46
N THR A 164 -5.36 -17.44 -5.47
CA THR A 164 -5.12 -15.99 -5.59
C THR A 164 -3.82 -15.71 -6.33
N GLY A 165 -3.73 -14.54 -6.94
CA GLY A 165 -2.48 -13.99 -7.48
C GLY A 165 -1.62 -13.26 -6.45
N ASP A 166 -2.04 -13.18 -5.19
CA ASP A 166 -1.28 -12.54 -4.12
C ASP A 166 -0.02 -13.34 -3.76
N HIS A 167 0.92 -12.66 -3.13
CA HIS A 167 2.11 -13.31 -2.60
C HIS A 167 1.74 -14.36 -1.53
N LYS A 168 2.39 -15.53 -1.55
CA LYS A 168 2.12 -16.68 -0.66
C LYS A 168 1.91 -16.29 0.81
N VAL A 169 2.76 -15.41 1.35
CA VAL A 169 2.69 -14.98 2.76
C VAL A 169 1.40 -14.20 3.04
N THR A 170 1.02 -13.28 2.15
CA THR A 170 -0.23 -12.50 2.26
C THR A 170 -1.44 -13.41 2.14
N ALA A 171 -1.44 -14.28 1.15
CA ALA A 171 -2.51 -15.25 0.92
C ALA A 171 -2.72 -16.19 2.11
N ALA A 172 -1.62 -16.72 2.67
CA ALA A 172 -1.67 -17.59 3.85
C ALA A 172 -2.24 -16.87 5.08
N ALA A 173 -1.86 -15.60 5.32
CA ALA A 173 -2.38 -14.81 6.42
C ALA A 173 -3.90 -14.58 6.30
N ILE A 174 -4.39 -14.27 5.10
CA ILE A 174 -5.83 -14.10 4.82
C ILE A 174 -6.56 -15.43 4.98
N ALA A 175 -6.06 -16.52 4.38
CA ALA A 175 -6.67 -17.84 4.43
C ALA A 175 -6.79 -18.37 5.87
N LYS A 176 -5.77 -18.12 6.70
CA LYS A 176 -5.80 -18.43 8.13
C LYS A 176 -6.86 -17.63 8.88
N ARG A 177 -7.00 -16.35 8.57
CA ARG A 177 -7.98 -15.45 9.20
C ARG A 177 -9.43 -15.84 8.91
N ILE A 178 -9.72 -16.30 7.68
CA ILE A 178 -11.06 -16.78 7.29
C ILE A 178 -11.28 -18.26 7.62
N GLY A 179 -10.27 -18.96 8.15
CA GLY A 179 -10.37 -20.32 8.61
C GLY A 179 -10.12 -21.38 7.54
N ILE A 180 -9.61 -21.07 6.36
CA ILE A 180 -9.22 -22.04 5.34
C ILE A 180 -7.97 -22.81 5.76
N LEU A 181 -6.95 -22.14 6.29
CA LEU A 181 -5.70 -22.73 6.76
C LEU A 181 -5.62 -22.76 8.29
N GLU A 182 -4.98 -23.79 8.81
CA GLU A 182 -4.54 -23.85 10.22
C GLU A 182 -3.05 -23.48 10.33
N ASN A 183 -2.25 -23.93 9.38
CA ASN A 183 -0.81 -23.73 9.35
C ASN A 183 -0.35 -23.12 8.01
N GLU A 184 0.65 -22.27 8.04
CA GLU A 184 1.23 -21.65 6.83
C GLU A 184 1.85 -22.67 5.86
N SER A 185 2.26 -23.84 6.37
CA SER A 185 2.80 -24.95 5.57
C SER A 185 1.78 -25.57 4.60
N GLU A 186 0.49 -25.29 4.79
CA GLU A 186 -0.58 -25.77 3.91
C GLU A 186 -0.73 -24.91 2.64
N ALA A 187 -0.04 -23.75 2.59
CA ALA A 187 -0.01 -22.88 1.42
C ALA A 187 1.16 -23.27 0.51
N CYS A 188 0.90 -23.35 -0.80
CA CYS A 188 1.92 -23.59 -1.81
C CYS A 188 1.84 -22.56 -2.95
N GLU A 189 2.93 -22.36 -3.66
CA GLU A 189 2.96 -21.56 -4.88
C GLU A 189 2.60 -22.41 -6.08
N GLY A 190 1.99 -21.80 -7.14
CA GLY A 190 1.63 -22.51 -8.36
C GLY A 190 2.80 -23.29 -8.99
N ALA A 191 4.00 -22.70 -8.96
CA ALA A 191 5.23 -23.36 -9.45
C ALA A 191 5.67 -24.58 -8.61
N GLU A 192 5.19 -24.70 -7.36
CA GLU A 192 5.39 -25.89 -6.53
C GLU A 192 4.40 -26.98 -6.94
N ILE A 193 3.12 -26.58 -7.21
CA ILE A 193 2.05 -27.51 -7.64
C ILE A 193 2.41 -28.17 -8.97
N ASP A 194 3.01 -27.44 -9.92
CA ASP A 194 3.42 -27.97 -11.23
C ASP A 194 4.44 -29.12 -11.13
N LYS A 195 5.08 -29.31 -9.98
CA LYS A 195 6.09 -30.33 -9.71
C LYS A 195 5.56 -31.49 -8.86
N MET A 196 4.35 -31.35 -8.34
CA MET A 196 3.71 -32.37 -7.50
C MET A 196 3.12 -33.48 -8.39
N SER A 197 3.09 -34.68 -7.86
CA SER A 197 2.34 -35.79 -8.47
C SER A 197 0.85 -35.69 -8.14
N ASP A 198 -0.01 -36.37 -8.90
CA ASP A 198 -1.47 -36.39 -8.67
C ASP A 198 -1.84 -36.96 -7.28
N GLU A 199 -0.93 -37.61 -6.58
CA GLU A 199 -1.15 -38.19 -5.25
C GLU A 199 -0.73 -37.22 -4.11
N GLU A 200 0.10 -36.21 -4.40
CA GLU A 200 0.54 -35.16 -3.46
C GLU A 200 -0.45 -33.99 -3.44
#